data_dfbb3a5b7a9c45c7a765602a36954268
#
_entry.id   dfbb3a5b7a9c45c7a765602a36954268
#
_cell.length_a   1.000
_cell.length_b   1.000
_cell.length_c   1.000
_cell.angle_alpha   90.00
_cell.angle_beta   90.00
_cell.angle_gamma   90.00
#
_symmetry.space_group_name_H-M   'P 1'
#
loop_
_entity.id
_entity.type
_entity.pdbx_description
1 polymer ?
#
loop_
_entity_poly.entity_id
_entity_poly.type
_entity_poly.pdbx_seq_one_letter_code
_entity_poly.pdbx_strand_id
1 'polypeptide(L)'
;MKSGLLFALLIPFCISALPPAHADDWRSNYSTGRKGEAFEACCGVKDCRTAKSLGYPQIKRHEDGSYDVKVGKYWVRYDFPAVHQSEDTKAWVCYLETYAEPEPLCLFLPPGIS
;
A
#
# COMPACT_ATOMS: atom_id res chain seq x y z
N MET A 1 -18.47 6.44 -29.21
CA MET A 1 -18.17 6.72 -29.07
C MET A 1 -17.67 7.26 -28.26
N LYS A 2 -17.35 7.68 -28.20
CA LYS A 2 -16.87 8.40 -27.51
C LYS A 2 -17.16 8.23 -26.23
N SER A 3 -17.89 7.94 -25.97
CA SER A 3 -18.24 7.85 -24.70
C SER A 3 -17.31 7.06 -24.02
N GLY A 4 -16.84 6.13 -24.58
CA GLY A 4 -16.04 5.33 -23.84
C GLY A 4 -14.99 6.00 -23.26
N LEU A 5 -14.57 6.91 -23.83
CA LEU A 5 -13.45 7.45 -23.30
C LEU A 5 -13.64 7.99 -22.09
N LEU A 6 -14.59 8.46 -21.84
CA LEU A 6 -14.74 9.03 -20.70
C LEU A 6 -14.53 8.19 -19.65
N PHE A 7 -14.95 7.07 -19.71
CA PHE A 7 -14.86 6.41 -18.58
C PHE A 7 -13.58 6.06 -18.18
N ALA A 8 -12.74 6.15 -18.97
CA ALA A 8 -11.45 5.79 -18.56
C ALA A 8 -11.07 6.67 -17.47
N LEU A 9 -11.54 7.78 -17.42
CA LEU A 9 -11.08 8.64 -16.48
C LEU A 9 -11.63 8.38 -15.23
N LEU A 10 -12.63 7.73 -15.16
CA LEU A 10 -13.22 7.58 -13.96
C LEU A 10 -12.52 6.71 -13.10
N ILE A 11 -11.63 5.99 -13.52
CA ILE A 11 -11.00 5.17 -12.66
C ILE A 11 -9.79 5.52 -12.30
N PRO A 12 -9.54 6.23 -11.47
CA PRO A 12 -8.31 6.68 -11.05
C PRO A 12 -7.79 5.79 -10.09
N PHE A 13 -7.75 4.67 -10.19
CA PHE A 13 -7.20 3.94 -9.24
C PHE A 13 -6.12 3.17 -9.56
N CYS A 14 -5.41 2.72 -8.66
CA CYS A 14 -4.22 2.02 -8.85
C CYS A 14 -4.44 0.82 -9.63
N ILE A 15 -5.52 0.23 -9.60
CA ILE A 15 -5.65 -0.88 -10.28
C ILE A 15 -6.17 -0.81 -11.57
N SER A 16 -6.71 -0.01 -11.82
CA SER A 16 -7.31 0.06 -12.94
C SER A 16 -6.54 -0.12 -13.99
N ALA A 17 -6.42 -0.02 -14.66
CA ALA A 17 -5.79 0.00 -15.71
C ALA A 17 -4.88 -0.75 -15.95
N LEU A 18 -4.58 -1.23 -15.80
CA LEU A 18 -3.68 -1.71 -15.94
C LEU A 18 -3.07 -2.36 -16.80
N PRO A 19 -2.42 -2.10 -17.26
CA PRO A 19 -1.67 -2.60 -18.16
C PRO A 19 -0.93 -3.72 -17.71
N PRO A 20 -0.38 -4.42 -18.54
CA PRO A 20 0.36 -5.56 -18.22
C PRO A 20 1.40 -5.34 -17.20
N ALA A 21 1.93 -4.21 -17.17
CA ALA A 21 2.97 -3.98 -16.22
C ALA A 21 2.50 -4.19 -14.85
N HIS A 22 1.27 -3.91 -14.61
CA HIS A 22 0.82 -4.04 -13.31
C HIS A 22 0.42 -5.44 -13.02
N ALA A 23 0.26 -6.23 -14.00
CA ALA A 23 -0.16 -7.56 -13.75
C ALA A 23 0.89 -8.28 -12.98
N ASP A 24 2.12 -7.83 -13.05
CA ASP A 24 3.16 -8.52 -12.35
C ASP A 24 3.45 -7.92 -10.99
N ASP A 25 2.70 -6.94 -10.59
CA ASP A 25 2.95 -6.33 -9.31
C ASP A 25 2.20 -7.09 -8.25
N TRP A 26 2.91 -7.93 -7.53
CA TRP A 26 2.28 -8.78 -6.55
C TRP A 26 1.60 -8.00 -5.44
N ARG A 27 2.02 -6.76 -5.20
CA ARG A 27 1.42 -5.99 -4.12
C ARG A 27 -0.05 -5.69 -4.40
N SER A 28 -0.46 -5.64 -5.63
CA SER A 28 -1.85 -5.35 -5.94
C SER A 28 -2.76 -6.55 -5.67
N ASN A 29 -2.19 -7.69 -5.37
CA ASN A 29 -2.99 -8.86 -5.07
C ASN A 29 -3.39 -8.90 -3.59
N TYR A 30 -2.90 -7.96 -2.80
CA TYR A 30 -3.22 -7.94 -1.39
C TYR A 30 -4.15 -6.77 -1.10
N SER A 31 -4.94 -6.89 -0.04
CA SER A 31 -5.96 -5.91 0.27
C SER A 31 -5.57 -5.04 1.44
N THR A 32 -6.07 -3.81 1.45
CA THR A 32 -5.85 -2.93 2.57
C THR A 32 -6.68 -3.35 3.78
N GLY A 33 -7.73 -4.11 3.54
CA GLY A 33 -8.60 -4.55 4.62
C GLY A 33 -9.51 -3.46 5.15
N ARG A 34 -9.38 -2.23 4.68
CA ARG A 34 -10.17 -1.17 5.29
C ARG A 34 -11.58 -1.10 4.78
N LYS A 35 -11.92 -1.84 3.76
CA LYS A 35 -13.28 -1.86 3.28
C LYS A 35 -13.99 -3.13 3.71
N GLY A 36 -13.55 -3.71 4.75
CA GLY A 36 -14.19 -4.91 5.27
C GLY A 36 -14.06 -6.05 4.30
N GLU A 37 -15.17 -6.63 3.90
CA GLU A 37 -15.09 -7.73 2.99
C GLU A 37 -14.82 -7.33 1.56
N ALA A 38 -14.97 -6.08 1.24
CA ALA A 38 -14.73 -5.67 -0.13
C ALA A 38 -13.25 -5.57 -0.35
N PHE A 39 -12.79 -6.06 -1.48
CA PHE A 39 -11.38 -6.02 -1.78
C PHE A 39 -10.96 -4.62 -2.19
N GLU A 40 -9.91 -4.10 -1.58
CA GLU A 40 -9.35 -2.86 -2.01
C GLU A 40 -7.86 -3.11 -2.12
N ALA A 41 -7.30 -3.07 -3.32
CA ALA A 41 -5.90 -3.43 -3.53
C ALA A 41 -4.95 -2.48 -2.84
N CYS A 42 -3.81 -3.00 -2.43
CA CYS A 42 -2.75 -2.20 -1.85
C CYS A 42 -2.10 -1.31 -2.89
N CYS A 43 -2.48 -1.42 -4.11
CA CYS A 43 -1.95 -0.70 -5.23
C CYS A 43 -0.55 -1.15 -5.55
N GLY A 44 0.19 -0.44 -6.29
CA GLY A 44 1.40 -0.97 -6.79
C GLY A 44 2.54 -0.02 -6.70
N VAL A 45 3.31 0.03 -7.75
CA VAL A 45 4.53 0.73 -7.74
C VAL A 45 4.48 2.16 -7.34
N LYS A 46 3.48 2.90 -7.71
CA LYS A 46 3.48 4.27 -7.39
C LYS A 46 3.19 4.58 -5.96
N ASP A 47 2.43 3.77 -5.30
CA ASP A 47 2.01 4.07 -3.94
C ASP A 47 2.81 3.31 -2.90
N CYS A 48 3.70 2.45 -3.32
CA CYS A 48 4.50 1.66 -2.39
C CYS A 48 5.96 2.05 -2.51
N ARG A 49 6.61 2.27 -1.39
CA ARG A 49 8.00 2.67 -1.36
C ARG A 49 8.77 1.73 -0.46
N THR A 50 9.99 1.40 -0.81
CA THR A 50 10.76 0.50 0.04
C THR A 50 11.19 1.25 1.29
N ALA A 51 11.36 0.55 2.37
CA ALA A 51 11.84 1.17 3.59
C ALA A 51 13.19 1.82 3.32
N LYS A 52 14.00 1.21 2.46
CA LYS A 52 15.29 1.77 2.15
C LYS A 52 15.14 3.14 1.51
N SER A 53 14.22 3.30 0.57
CA SER A 53 14.05 4.56 -0.12
C SER A 53 13.52 5.64 0.83
N LEU A 54 12.89 5.24 1.91
CA LEU A 54 12.39 6.18 2.89
C LEU A 54 13.41 6.41 4.02
N GLY A 55 14.62 5.88 3.87
CA GLY A 55 15.64 6.08 4.88
C GLY A 55 15.52 5.20 6.09
N TYR A 56 14.91 4.05 5.94
CA TYR A 56 14.73 3.10 7.04
C TYR A 56 13.96 3.75 8.19
N PRO A 57 12.68 4.01 7.98
CA PRO A 57 11.88 4.70 8.98
C PRO A 57 11.70 3.85 10.23
N GLN A 58 11.35 4.51 11.33
CA GLN A 58 11.08 3.80 12.55
C GLN A 58 9.77 3.05 12.39
N ILE A 59 9.71 1.85 12.90
CA ILE A 59 8.54 1.02 12.83
C ILE A 59 8.29 0.47 14.22
N LYS A 60 7.05 0.64 14.72
CA LYS A 60 6.70 0.14 16.02
C LYS A 60 5.63 -0.92 15.87
N ARG A 61 5.86 -2.09 16.44
CA ARG A 61 4.91 -3.17 16.37
C ARG A 61 4.05 -3.16 17.62
N HIS A 62 2.77 -3.41 17.47
CA HIS A 62 1.86 -3.50 18.59
C HIS A 62 1.40 -4.95 18.78
N GLU A 63 0.92 -5.25 19.96
CA GLU A 63 0.54 -6.62 20.25
C GLU A 63 -0.60 -7.13 19.41
N ASP A 64 -1.45 -6.26 18.94
CA ASP A 64 -2.59 -6.70 18.15
C ASP A 64 -2.24 -6.94 16.69
N GLY A 65 -0.96 -6.83 16.35
CA GLY A 65 -0.55 -7.08 14.98
C GLY A 65 -0.53 -5.85 14.12
N SER A 66 -0.85 -4.69 14.68
CA SER A 66 -0.78 -3.45 13.92
C SER A 66 0.61 -2.85 14.06
N TYR A 67 0.93 -1.93 13.21
CA TYR A 67 2.23 -1.29 13.21
C TYR A 67 2.07 0.20 12.98
N ASP A 68 2.97 0.99 13.58
CA ASP A 68 3.04 2.41 13.26
C ASP A 68 4.37 2.62 12.56
N VAL A 69 4.34 3.36 11.47
CA VAL A 69 5.54 3.63 10.68
C VAL A 69 5.71 5.14 10.59
N LYS A 70 6.91 5.63 10.85
CA LYS A 70 7.14 7.05 10.80
C LYS A 70 7.40 7.48 9.39
N VAL A 71 6.46 8.21 8.79
CA VAL A 71 6.61 8.69 7.42
C VAL A 71 6.69 10.21 7.51
N GLY A 72 7.87 10.74 7.27
CA GLY A 72 8.09 12.16 7.46
C GLY A 72 7.92 12.48 8.92
N LYS A 73 7.01 13.40 9.23
CA LYS A 73 6.78 13.74 10.61
C LYS A 73 5.57 13.05 11.18
N TYR A 74 4.94 12.16 10.41
CA TYR A 74 3.73 11.51 10.85
C TYR A 74 3.96 10.06 11.22
N TRP A 75 3.18 9.58 12.20
CA TRP A 75 3.17 8.17 12.51
C TRP A 75 1.93 7.62 11.83
N VAL A 76 2.14 6.73 10.87
CA VAL A 76 1.05 6.17 10.07
C VAL A 76 0.75 4.79 10.58
N ARG A 77 -0.51 4.53 10.91
CA ARG A 77 -0.87 3.25 11.49
C ARG A 77 -1.39 2.29 10.45
N TYR A 78 -0.87 1.08 10.48
CA TYR A 78 -1.33 0.01 9.61
C TYR A 78 -1.97 -1.04 10.50
N ASP A 79 -3.29 -1.20 10.38
CA ASP A 79 -3.99 -2.19 11.18
C ASP A 79 -3.69 -3.58 10.66
N PHE A 80 -3.88 -4.57 11.51
CA PHE A 80 -3.51 -5.92 11.15
C PHE A 80 -3.95 -6.37 9.77
N PRO A 81 -5.17 -6.13 9.31
CA PRO A 81 -5.56 -6.59 7.99
C PRO A 81 -4.76 -5.98 6.83
N ALA A 82 -4.10 -4.86 7.08
CA ALA A 82 -3.31 -4.21 6.04
C ALA A 82 -1.84 -4.61 6.11
N VAL A 83 -1.47 -5.47 7.04
CA VAL A 83 -0.08 -5.88 7.19
C VAL A 83 0.09 -7.25 6.57
N HIS A 84 0.99 -7.36 5.62
CA HIS A 84 1.18 -8.59 4.87
C HIS A 84 2.65 -8.98 4.84
N GLN A 85 2.91 -10.20 4.51
CA GLN A 85 4.29 -10.64 4.37
C GLN A 85 4.76 -10.28 2.97
N SER A 86 5.92 -9.70 2.86
CA SER A 86 6.46 -9.32 1.57
C SER A 86 6.83 -10.54 0.76
N GLU A 87 6.63 -10.48 -0.55
CA GLU A 87 6.99 -11.60 -1.41
C GLU A 87 8.42 -11.45 -1.92
N ASP A 88 9.06 -10.35 -1.62
CA ASP A 88 10.47 -10.24 -1.93
C ASP A 88 11.20 -10.03 -0.60
N THR A 89 12.40 -9.60 -0.59
CA THR A 89 13.12 -9.48 0.66
C THR A 89 13.07 -8.08 1.22
N LYS A 90 12.22 -7.23 0.67
CA LYS A 90 12.20 -5.85 1.08
C LYS A 90 10.97 -5.52 1.88
N ALA A 91 11.07 -4.50 2.71
CA ALA A 91 9.91 -3.98 3.40
C ALA A 91 9.33 -2.88 2.51
N TRP A 92 8.02 -2.86 2.37
CA TRP A 92 7.35 -1.89 1.53
C TRP A 92 6.32 -1.15 2.35
N VAL A 93 6.33 0.17 2.25
CA VAL A 93 5.40 1.02 2.96
C VAL A 93 4.51 1.67 1.92
N CYS A 94 3.25 1.31 1.90
CA CYS A 94 2.33 1.80 0.89
C CYS A 94 1.37 2.80 1.48
N TYR A 95 1.33 4.00 0.93
CA TYR A 95 0.42 5.01 1.40
C TYR A 95 0.12 6.01 0.31
N LEU A 96 -0.97 6.73 0.47
CA LEU A 96 -1.34 7.79 -0.46
C LEU A 96 -0.89 9.10 0.15
N GLU A 97 -0.29 9.93 -0.65
CA GLU A 97 0.12 11.24 -0.16
C GLU A 97 -1.08 12.14 -0.23
N THR A 98 -1.30 12.92 0.79
CA THR A 98 -2.42 13.85 0.80
C THR A 98 -1.88 15.18 1.27
N TYR A 99 -2.73 16.17 1.35
CA TYR A 99 -2.29 17.46 1.81
C TYR A 99 -2.04 17.42 3.30
N ALA A 100 -2.57 16.45 3.99
CA ALA A 100 -2.37 16.34 5.42
C ALA A 100 -1.48 15.16 5.66
N GLU A 101 -1.84 14.26 6.55
CA GLU A 101 -0.98 13.15 6.81
C GLU A 101 -1.17 12.06 5.79
N PRO A 102 -0.20 11.23 5.57
CA PRO A 102 -0.31 10.15 4.60
C PRO A 102 -1.44 9.20 4.97
N GLU A 103 -2.12 8.69 3.97
CA GLU A 103 -3.21 7.77 4.22
C GLU A 103 -2.69 6.36 4.03
N PRO A 104 -2.72 5.50 5.05
CA PRO A 104 -2.14 4.17 4.92
C PRO A 104 -2.89 3.27 3.97
N LEU A 105 -2.17 2.48 3.22
CA LEU A 105 -2.75 1.47 2.37
C LEU A 105 -2.32 0.10 2.90
N CYS A 106 -1.09 -0.27 2.74
CA CYS A 106 -0.60 -1.57 3.20
C CYS A 106 0.84 -1.49 3.66
N LEU A 107 1.23 -2.44 4.49
CA LEU A 107 2.59 -2.55 4.94
C LEU A 107 3.04 -3.98 4.65
N PHE A 108 4.13 -4.13 3.93
CA PHE A 108 4.66 -5.46 3.61
C PHE A 108 5.99 -5.61 4.32
N LEU A 109 6.11 -6.65 5.12
CA LEU A 109 7.32 -6.89 5.89
C LEU A 109 7.94 -8.21 5.46
N PRO A 110 9.24 -8.25 5.30
CA PRO A 110 9.88 -9.51 4.90
C PRO A 110 9.86 -10.49 6.07
N PRO A 111 10.00 -11.76 5.80
CA PRO A 111 10.00 -12.74 6.86
C PRO A 111 11.11 -12.42 7.83
N GLY A 112 10.85 -12.57 9.06
CA GLY A 112 11.88 -12.36 10.05
C GLY A 112 11.89 -10.98 10.68
N ILE A 113 11.10 -10.08 10.12
CA ILE A 113 11.03 -8.80 10.71
C ILE A 113 9.74 -8.77 11.39
N SER A 114 9.60 -8.55 12.53
CA SER A 114 8.29 -8.46 13.11
C SER A 114 8.29 -7.83 14.43
#